data_58b98aae83dc672208b906c21c788cd4
#
_entry.id   58b98aae83dc672208b906c21c788cd4
#
_cell.length_a   1.000
_cell.length_b   1.000
_cell.length_c   1.000
_cell.angle_alpha   90.00
_cell.angle_beta   90.00
_cell.angle_gamma   90.00
#
_symmetry.space_group_name_H-M   'P 1'
#
loop_
_entity.id
_entity.type
_entity.pdbx_description
1 polymer ?
#
loop_
_entity_poly.entity_id
_entity_poly.type
_entity_poly.pdbx_seq_one_letter_code
_entity_poly.pdbx_strand_id
1 'polypeptide(L)'
;MAKDQGSESANETSASPSAHMQARILAEALPHMQRYDRQTVVVKYGGHAMGDPALAAAFAQDIVLLKQAGVNPIVVHGGGPQIAGMLKRLALKSEFVHGLRVTDKPTVEVVEMVLAGLINKDIVTAINRQGGKAVGISGKDANLMIARKITEMPDPESNLMQAVDIGYVGDPAEINPHIVEVISASDVIPVIAPVAISREGETLNVNADTFASALAARMKAKRLLLLTDVAGVLDKGGRLVQQLTIEEARRMIREGVISGGMIPKIEGCIEVVEAGVEGVVIIDGRVAHCVLLELFTEHGVGTLVARKAKKS
;
A
#
# COMPACT_ATOMS: atom_id res chain seq x y z
N MET A 1 -12.16 64.07 12.73
CA MET A 1 -12.96 62.94 13.21
C MET A 1 -12.94 61.88 12.12
N ALA A 2 -12.03 60.95 12.19
CA ALA A 2 -11.96 59.78 11.33
C ALA A 2 -11.99 58.56 12.23
N LYS A 3 -13.00 57.70 12.06
CA LYS A 3 -13.19 56.45 12.84
C LYS A 3 -12.28 55.39 12.24
N ASP A 4 -11.41 54.90 13.08
CA ASP A 4 -10.61 53.72 12.88
C ASP A 4 -11.55 52.49 12.94
N GLN A 5 -11.63 51.68 11.87
CA GLN A 5 -12.29 50.38 11.90
C GLN A 5 -11.18 49.32 11.82
N GLY A 6 -10.84 48.84 12.99
CA GLY A 6 -9.95 47.68 13.14
C GLY A 6 -10.57 46.43 12.48
N SER A 7 -9.87 45.87 11.55
CA SER A 7 -10.14 44.53 10.99
C SER A 7 -9.65 43.50 12.00
N GLU A 8 -10.55 42.89 12.74
CA GLU A 8 -10.29 41.64 13.45
C GLU A 8 -10.11 40.52 12.44
N SER A 9 -8.87 40.14 12.21
CA SER A 9 -8.54 38.87 11.54
C SER A 9 -8.89 37.74 12.49
N ALA A 10 -9.95 37.00 12.16
CA ALA A 10 -10.32 35.76 12.85
C ALA A 10 -9.19 34.73 12.70
N ASN A 11 -8.43 34.59 13.76
CA ASN A 11 -7.44 33.54 13.92
C ASN A 11 -8.22 32.29 14.37
N GLU A 12 -8.63 31.42 13.43
CA GLU A 12 -9.18 30.11 13.75
C GLU A 12 -8.06 29.23 14.33
N THR A 13 -7.78 29.43 15.62
CA THR A 13 -7.08 28.42 16.42
C THR A 13 -8.01 27.22 16.54
N SER A 14 -7.69 26.10 15.86
CA SER A 14 -8.37 24.83 16.04
C SER A 14 -8.29 24.42 17.52
N ALA A 15 -9.35 24.68 18.27
CA ALA A 15 -9.42 24.28 19.67
C ALA A 15 -9.33 22.75 19.77
N SER A 16 -8.42 22.24 20.59
CA SER A 16 -8.31 20.79 20.86
C SER A 16 -9.65 20.23 21.32
N PRO A 17 -10.06 19.04 20.87
CA PRO A 17 -11.32 18.43 21.29
C PRO A 17 -11.41 18.34 22.81
N SER A 18 -12.62 18.56 23.37
CA SER A 18 -12.83 18.39 24.82
C SER A 18 -12.54 16.95 25.27
N ALA A 19 -12.18 16.72 26.53
CA ALA A 19 -11.93 15.40 27.09
C ALA A 19 -13.12 14.43 26.86
N HIS A 20 -14.37 14.92 26.97
CA HIS A 20 -15.56 14.12 26.64
C HIS A 20 -15.64 13.73 25.15
N MET A 21 -15.28 14.63 24.25
CA MET A 21 -15.23 14.34 22.82
C MET A 21 -14.17 13.28 22.50
N GLN A 22 -12.97 13.40 23.09
CA GLN A 22 -11.91 12.41 22.92
C GLN A 22 -12.34 11.02 23.42
N ALA A 23 -12.95 10.95 24.60
CA ALA A 23 -13.47 9.69 25.15
C ALA A 23 -14.56 9.07 24.25
N ARG A 24 -15.46 9.91 23.70
CA ARG A 24 -16.50 9.44 22.76
C ARG A 24 -15.92 8.88 21.48
N ILE A 25 -14.96 9.58 20.87
CA ILE A 25 -14.26 9.09 19.63
C ILE A 25 -13.61 7.72 19.88
N LEU A 26 -12.92 7.55 21.01
CA LEU A 26 -12.31 6.26 21.37
C LEU A 26 -13.35 5.16 21.58
N ALA A 27 -14.48 5.48 22.22
CA ALA A 27 -15.57 4.53 22.42
C ALA A 27 -16.23 4.12 21.09
N GLU A 28 -16.43 5.07 20.17
CA GLU A 28 -16.98 4.81 18.83
C GLU A 28 -16.04 3.96 17.95
N ALA A 29 -14.72 4.06 18.16
CA ALA A 29 -13.73 3.24 17.44
C ALA A 29 -13.68 1.78 17.92
N LEU A 30 -14.14 1.46 19.14
CA LEU A 30 -14.00 0.15 19.79
C LEU A 30 -14.56 -1.01 18.94
N PRO A 31 -15.78 -0.97 18.35
CA PRO A 31 -16.29 -2.06 17.52
C PRO A 31 -15.43 -2.34 16.29
N HIS A 32 -14.83 -1.29 15.72
CA HIS A 32 -13.92 -1.41 14.59
C HIS A 32 -12.60 -2.05 15.00
N MET A 33 -12.02 -1.67 16.15
CA MET A 33 -10.82 -2.31 16.70
C MET A 33 -11.06 -3.80 16.96
N GLN A 34 -12.18 -4.16 17.59
CA GLN A 34 -12.56 -5.56 17.86
C GLN A 34 -12.70 -6.38 16.57
N ARG A 35 -13.19 -5.78 15.48
CA ARG A 35 -13.30 -6.43 14.17
C ARG A 35 -11.95 -6.86 13.60
N TYR A 36 -10.89 -6.13 13.90
CA TYR A 36 -9.54 -6.37 13.39
C TYR A 36 -8.59 -6.97 14.42
N ASP A 37 -9.06 -7.24 15.65
CA ASP A 37 -8.25 -7.89 16.67
C ASP A 37 -7.67 -9.21 16.15
N ARG A 38 -6.36 -9.39 16.27
CA ARG A 38 -5.56 -10.51 15.76
C ARG A 38 -5.69 -10.80 14.26
N GLN A 39 -6.29 -9.88 13.49
CA GLN A 39 -6.40 -10.04 12.06
C GLN A 39 -5.15 -9.48 11.36
N THR A 40 -4.75 -10.15 10.27
CA THR A 40 -3.67 -9.65 9.41
C THR A 40 -4.21 -8.57 8.48
N VAL A 41 -3.54 -7.43 8.47
CA VAL A 41 -3.77 -6.32 7.53
C VAL A 41 -2.47 -6.04 6.80
N VAL A 42 -2.45 -6.25 5.49
CA VAL A 42 -1.31 -5.88 4.64
C VAL A 42 -1.52 -4.45 4.16
N VAL A 43 -0.51 -3.61 4.35
CA VAL A 43 -0.53 -2.21 3.94
C VAL A 43 0.58 -1.98 2.92
N LYS A 44 0.19 -1.75 1.66
CA LYS A 44 1.14 -1.32 0.64
C LYS A 44 1.33 0.19 0.76
N TYR A 45 2.54 0.61 1.12
CA TYR A 45 2.95 2.00 1.30
C TYR A 45 3.80 2.46 0.12
N GLY A 46 3.39 3.55 -0.56
CA GLY A 46 4.10 4.03 -1.74
C GLY A 46 3.56 5.36 -2.25
N GLY A 47 4.02 5.80 -3.41
CA GLY A 47 3.62 7.05 -4.03
C GLY A 47 4.20 8.29 -3.35
N HIS A 48 3.52 9.41 -3.50
CA HIS A 48 3.95 10.71 -2.97
C HIS A 48 3.95 10.77 -1.44
N ALA A 49 3.15 9.96 -0.76
CA ALA A 49 3.12 9.87 0.70
C ALA A 49 4.49 9.54 1.34
N MET A 50 5.38 8.86 0.61
CA MET A 50 6.74 8.56 1.08
C MET A 50 7.71 9.75 0.97
N GLY A 51 7.37 10.77 0.22
CA GLY A 51 8.22 11.96 0.02
C GLY A 51 7.95 13.10 0.99
N ASP A 52 6.83 13.05 1.72
CA ASP A 52 6.42 14.06 2.69
C ASP A 52 6.71 13.59 4.13
N PRO A 53 7.57 14.28 4.88
CA PRO A 53 7.92 13.88 6.26
C PRO A 53 6.73 13.85 7.23
N ALA A 54 5.74 14.73 7.06
CA ALA A 54 4.56 14.77 7.92
C ALA A 54 3.64 13.58 7.65
N LEU A 55 3.42 13.24 6.36
CA LEU A 55 2.67 12.05 5.97
C LEU A 55 3.37 10.76 6.39
N ALA A 56 4.71 10.71 6.28
CA ALA A 56 5.49 9.57 6.74
C ALA A 56 5.38 9.36 8.26
N ALA A 57 5.39 10.45 9.04
CA ALA A 57 5.18 10.39 10.49
C ALA A 57 3.75 9.94 10.84
N ALA A 58 2.73 10.47 10.18
CA ALA A 58 1.34 10.06 10.36
C ALA A 58 1.15 8.58 10.02
N PHE A 59 1.70 8.12 8.89
CA PHE A 59 1.68 6.70 8.52
C PHE A 59 2.32 5.81 9.60
N ALA A 60 3.50 6.19 10.10
CA ALA A 60 4.18 5.43 11.15
C ALA A 60 3.34 5.35 12.44
N GLN A 61 2.67 6.45 12.83
CA GLN A 61 1.72 6.47 13.96
C GLN A 61 0.55 5.52 13.72
N ASP A 62 -0.03 5.54 12.51
CA ASP A 62 -1.14 4.65 12.15
C ASP A 62 -0.75 3.17 12.32
N ILE A 63 0.41 2.78 11.79
CA ILE A 63 0.90 1.41 11.88
C ILE A 63 1.15 0.97 13.33
N VAL A 64 1.73 1.85 14.15
CA VAL A 64 1.92 1.58 15.58
C VAL A 64 0.57 1.44 16.29
N LEU A 65 -0.39 2.32 16.02
CA LEU A 65 -1.71 2.28 16.62
C LEU A 65 -2.48 1.02 16.22
N LEU A 66 -2.38 0.57 14.96
CA LEU A 66 -2.93 -0.72 14.53
C LEU A 66 -2.37 -1.87 15.39
N LYS A 67 -1.05 -1.92 15.57
CA LYS A 67 -0.42 -2.96 16.38
C LYS A 67 -0.87 -2.92 17.83
N GLN A 68 -0.96 -1.73 18.43
CA GLN A 68 -1.45 -1.53 19.80
C GLN A 68 -2.93 -1.90 19.96
N ALA A 69 -3.73 -1.72 18.91
CA ALA A 69 -5.14 -2.13 18.87
C ALA A 69 -5.35 -3.64 18.63
N GLY A 70 -4.28 -4.45 18.65
CA GLY A 70 -4.35 -5.91 18.47
C GLY A 70 -4.31 -6.39 17.01
N VAL A 71 -4.21 -5.48 16.03
CA VAL A 71 -4.08 -5.85 14.61
C VAL A 71 -2.66 -6.39 14.34
N ASN A 72 -2.51 -7.28 13.36
CA ASN A 72 -1.22 -7.70 12.83
C ASN A 72 -0.91 -6.96 11.52
N PRO A 73 -0.37 -5.72 11.56
CA PRO A 73 -0.02 -4.98 10.38
C PRO A 73 1.25 -5.52 9.74
N ILE A 74 1.25 -5.64 8.41
CA ILE A 74 2.42 -5.98 7.59
C ILE A 74 2.56 -4.85 6.57
N VAL A 75 3.72 -4.21 6.54
CA VAL A 75 4.00 -3.13 5.60
C VAL A 75 4.80 -3.66 4.42
N VAL A 76 4.30 -3.46 3.18
CA VAL A 76 5.06 -3.65 1.95
C VAL A 76 5.25 -2.28 1.32
N HIS A 77 6.49 -1.88 1.04
CA HIS A 77 6.72 -0.52 0.55
C HIS A 77 7.17 -0.48 -0.91
N GLY A 78 6.88 0.62 -1.59
CA GLY A 78 7.45 0.96 -2.89
C GLY A 78 8.73 1.79 -2.76
N GLY A 79 9.10 2.51 -3.82
CA GLY A 79 10.30 3.36 -3.84
C GLY A 79 10.69 3.86 -5.23
N GLY A 80 9.74 3.88 -6.17
CA GLY A 80 10.00 4.29 -7.57
C GLY A 80 10.73 5.61 -7.72
N PRO A 81 10.29 6.71 -7.06
CA PRO A 81 10.96 8.01 -7.12
C PRO A 81 12.38 7.97 -6.56
N GLN A 82 12.60 7.28 -5.43
CA GLN A 82 13.91 7.17 -4.79
C GLN A 82 14.90 6.35 -5.66
N ILE A 83 14.42 5.26 -6.26
CA ILE A 83 15.19 4.46 -7.24
C ILE A 83 15.57 5.35 -8.43
N ALA A 84 14.60 6.08 -9.01
CA ALA A 84 14.88 6.97 -10.13
C ALA A 84 15.92 8.06 -9.79
N GLY A 85 15.81 8.65 -8.59
CA GLY A 85 16.77 9.61 -8.06
C GLY A 85 18.18 9.03 -7.93
N MET A 86 18.31 7.79 -7.43
CA MET A 86 19.59 7.14 -7.28
C MET A 86 20.20 6.75 -8.64
N LEU A 87 19.41 6.18 -9.55
CA LEU A 87 19.89 5.86 -10.91
C LEU A 87 20.40 7.13 -11.63
N LYS A 88 19.68 8.25 -11.50
CA LYS A 88 20.13 9.53 -12.05
C LYS A 88 21.47 9.98 -11.46
N ARG A 89 21.67 9.85 -10.15
CA ARG A 89 22.95 10.19 -9.47
C ARG A 89 24.11 9.32 -9.95
N LEU A 90 23.83 8.07 -10.32
CA LEU A 90 24.81 7.12 -10.82
C LEU A 90 24.95 7.14 -12.36
N ALA A 91 24.28 8.07 -13.04
CA ALA A 91 24.21 8.17 -14.51
C ALA A 91 23.74 6.88 -15.21
N LEU A 92 22.89 6.10 -14.54
CA LEU A 92 22.24 4.92 -15.10
C LEU A 92 20.90 5.31 -15.74
N LYS A 93 20.55 4.64 -16.86
CA LYS A 93 19.27 4.86 -17.53
C LYS A 93 18.11 4.29 -16.70
N SER A 94 16.95 4.90 -16.85
CA SER A 94 15.71 4.45 -16.21
C SER A 94 14.58 4.52 -17.22
N GLU A 95 14.21 3.37 -17.74
CA GLU A 95 13.16 3.21 -18.73
C GLU A 95 12.03 2.36 -18.17
N PHE A 96 10.83 2.47 -18.76
CA PHE A 96 9.65 1.72 -18.33
C PHE A 96 8.97 1.09 -19.53
N VAL A 97 8.51 -0.15 -19.37
CA VAL A 97 7.68 -0.88 -20.33
C VAL A 97 6.41 -1.31 -19.59
N HIS A 98 5.25 -0.92 -20.07
CA HIS A 98 3.94 -1.21 -19.46
C HIS A 98 3.89 -0.94 -17.95
N GLY A 99 4.52 0.15 -17.48
CA GLY A 99 4.56 0.53 -16.07
C GLY A 99 5.59 -0.23 -15.21
N LEU A 100 6.30 -1.21 -15.76
CA LEU A 100 7.41 -1.88 -15.11
C LEU A 100 8.74 -1.27 -15.51
N ARG A 101 9.65 -1.10 -14.54
CA ARG A 101 10.99 -0.56 -14.80
C ARG A 101 11.85 -1.59 -15.49
N VAL A 102 12.39 -1.26 -16.67
CA VAL A 102 13.47 -2.05 -17.29
C VAL A 102 14.64 -2.09 -16.33
N THR A 103 15.07 -3.28 -15.95
CA THR A 103 15.98 -3.50 -14.81
C THR A 103 17.13 -4.41 -15.27
N ASP A 104 18.19 -3.84 -15.83
CA ASP A 104 19.42 -4.56 -16.14
C ASP A 104 20.21 -4.91 -14.86
N LYS A 105 21.35 -5.58 -15.01
CA LYS A 105 22.12 -6.05 -13.86
C LYS A 105 22.61 -4.89 -12.93
N PRO A 106 23.18 -3.78 -13.42
CA PRO A 106 23.51 -2.64 -12.60
C PRO A 106 22.26 -2.01 -11.93
N THR A 107 21.14 -1.96 -12.64
CA THR A 107 19.90 -1.38 -12.13
C THR A 107 19.32 -2.21 -11.00
N VAL A 108 19.32 -3.56 -11.08
CA VAL A 108 18.76 -4.40 -10.00
C VAL A 108 19.58 -4.27 -8.71
N GLU A 109 20.89 -4.10 -8.80
CA GLU A 109 21.75 -3.86 -7.65
C GLU A 109 21.41 -2.53 -6.95
N VAL A 110 21.18 -1.47 -7.73
CA VAL A 110 20.72 -0.18 -7.20
C VAL A 110 19.31 -0.31 -6.60
N VAL A 111 18.40 -1.02 -7.26
CA VAL A 111 17.04 -1.29 -6.75
C VAL A 111 17.11 -1.97 -5.38
N GLU A 112 17.91 -3.02 -5.24
CA GLU A 112 18.07 -3.74 -3.97
C GLU A 112 18.66 -2.83 -2.88
N MET A 113 19.74 -2.09 -3.17
CA MET A 113 20.33 -1.14 -2.22
C MET A 113 19.34 -0.08 -1.75
N VAL A 114 18.56 0.50 -2.67
CA VAL A 114 17.60 1.56 -2.35
C VAL A 114 16.41 1.01 -1.59
N LEU A 115 15.80 -0.09 -2.07
CA LEU A 115 14.62 -0.65 -1.43
C LEU A 115 14.96 -1.28 -0.08
N ALA A 116 15.86 -2.25 -0.03
CA ALA A 116 16.14 -3.03 1.18
C ALA A 116 17.08 -2.29 2.17
N GLY A 117 17.97 -1.46 1.67
CA GLY A 117 18.93 -0.74 2.49
C GLY A 117 18.45 0.64 2.97
N LEU A 118 17.98 1.48 2.07
CA LEU A 118 17.63 2.87 2.38
C LEU A 118 16.19 3.00 2.85
N ILE A 119 15.22 2.82 1.94
CA ILE A 119 13.79 3.08 2.21
C ILE A 119 13.25 2.20 3.33
N ASN A 120 13.57 0.90 3.28
CA ASN A 120 13.13 -0.05 4.29
C ASN A 120 13.55 0.40 5.70
N LYS A 121 14.81 0.82 5.87
CA LYS A 121 15.35 1.25 7.17
C LYS A 121 14.83 2.61 7.62
N ASP A 122 14.49 3.50 6.70
CA ASP A 122 13.83 4.77 7.02
C ASP A 122 12.41 4.53 7.57
N ILE A 123 11.63 3.62 6.96
CA ILE A 123 10.30 3.26 7.46
C ILE A 123 10.37 2.57 8.83
N VAL A 124 11.29 1.62 8.99
CA VAL A 124 11.54 0.96 10.29
C VAL A 124 11.89 1.98 11.35
N THR A 125 12.78 2.92 11.04
CA THR A 125 13.17 3.99 11.95
C THR A 125 11.98 4.90 12.32
N ALA A 126 11.14 5.26 11.34
CA ALA A 126 9.95 6.07 11.57
C ALA A 126 8.96 5.37 12.52
N ILE A 127 8.67 4.09 12.31
CA ILE A 127 7.79 3.29 13.18
C ILE A 127 8.38 3.17 14.59
N ASN A 128 9.68 2.89 14.71
CA ASN A 128 10.34 2.75 16.01
C ASN A 128 10.36 4.09 16.79
N ARG A 129 10.50 5.23 16.10
CA ARG A 129 10.39 6.57 16.74
C ARG A 129 9.00 6.86 17.28
N GLN A 130 7.96 6.24 16.75
CA GLN A 130 6.59 6.35 17.26
C GLN A 130 6.29 5.33 18.38
N GLY A 131 7.30 4.63 18.90
CA GLY A 131 7.15 3.65 19.99
C GLY A 131 6.78 2.25 19.52
N GLY A 132 6.73 1.99 18.22
CA GLY A 132 6.56 0.65 17.66
C GLY A 132 7.84 -0.17 17.75
N LYS A 133 7.72 -1.47 17.42
CA LYS A 133 8.85 -2.38 17.23
C LYS A 133 8.77 -2.91 15.80
N ALA A 134 9.59 -2.42 14.90
CA ALA A 134 9.60 -2.83 13.51
C ALA A 134 10.91 -3.47 13.10
N VAL A 135 10.86 -4.42 12.19
CA VAL A 135 12.01 -5.04 11.54
C VAL A 135 11.84 -4.98 10.03
N GLY A 136 12.92 -4.68 9.33
CA GLY A 136 12.93 -4.63 7.87
C GLY A 136 13.53 -5.88 7.27
N ILE A 137 12.80 -6.49 6.34
CA ILE A 137 13.20 -7.64 5.53
C ILE A 137 12.87 -7.38 4.05
N SER A 138 13.27 -8.30 3.19
CA SER A 138 12.92 -8.34 1.76
C SER A 138 12.31 -9.69 1.40
N GLY A 139 11.85 -9.87 0.19
CA GLY A 139 11.39 -11.16 -0.31
C GLY A 139 12.47 -12.24 -0.35
N LYS A 140 13.75 -11.87 -0.27
CA LYS A 140 14.89 -12.81 -0.24
C LYS A 140 15.07 -13.46 1.13
N ASP A 141 14.68 -12.77 2.21
CA ASP A 141 14.89 -13.24 3.57
C ASP A 141 14.06 -14.48 3.85
N ALA A 142 14.68 -15.55 4.29
CA ALA A 142 14.09 -16.88 4.49
C ALA A 142 13.31 -17.40 3.26
N ASN A 143 13.69 -17.01 2.06
CA ASN A 143 12.96 -17.32 0.82
C ASN A 143 11.46 -16.96 0.90
N LEU A 144 11.16 -15.80 1.48
CA LEU A 144 9.79 -15.31 1.63
C LEU A 144 9.06 -15.29 0.28
N MET A 145 9.75 -14.86 -0.80
CA MET A 145 9.19 -14.84 -2.14
C MET A 145 10.17 -15.37 -3.18
N ILE A 146 9.80 -16.45 -3.85
CA ILE A 146 10.42 -16.90 -5.09
C ILE A 146 9.63 -16.28 -6.24
N ALA A 147 10.33 -15.59 -7.13
CA ALA A 147 9.74 -14.96 -8.32
C ALA A 147 10.24 -15.60 -9.60
N ARG A 148 9.43 -15.52 -10.67
CA ARG A 148 9.84 -15.85 -12.04
C ARG A 148 10.17 -14.58 -12.77
N LYS A 149 11.23 -14.62 -13.57
CA LYS A 149 11.57 -13.52 -14.48
C LYS A 149 10.43 -13.31 -15.47
N ILE A 150 10.03 -12.06 -15.68
CA ILE A 150 9.01 -11.72 -16.67
C ILE A 150 9.67 -11.72 -18.05
N THR A 151 9.20 -12.59 -18.94
CA THR A 151 9.66 -12.73 -20.33
C THR A 151 8.56 -12.47 -21.34
N GLU A 152 7.32 -12.38 -20.89
CA GLU A 152 6.14 -12.12 -21.72
C GLU A 152 5.18 -11.19 -20.97
N MET A 153 4.52 -10.31 -21.71
CA MET A 153 3.49 -9.40 -21.17
C MET A 153 2.35 -9.26 -22.17
N PRO A 154 1.12 -9.02 -21.72
CA PRO A 154 0.01 -8.70 -22.60
C PRO A 154 0.26 -7.34 -23.27
N ASP A 155 0.10 -7.30 -24.58
CA ASP A 155 0.08 -6.07 -25.34
C ASP A 155 -1.18 -5.26 -25.01
N PRO A 156 -1.08 -3.97 -24.64
CA PRO A 156 -2.23 -3.17 -24.19
C PRO A 156 -3.33 -2.99 -25.24
N GLU A 157 -3.01 -3.08 -26.52
CA GLU A 157 -3.98 -2.87 -27.61
C GLU A 157 -4.66 -4.17 -28.05
N SER A 158 -3.90 -5.26 -28.10
CA SER A 158 -4.38 -6.55 -28.61
C SER A 158 -4.71 -7.59 -27.56
N ASN A 159 -4.28 -7.40 -26.31
CA ASN A 159 -4.28 -8.42 -25.23
C ASN A 159 -3.53 -9.72 -25.57
N LEU A 160 -2.77 -9.76 -26.64
CA LEU A 160 -1.94 -10.91 -26.99
C LEU A 160 -0.64 -10.88 -26.19
N MET A 161 -0.19 -12.05 -25.73
CA MET A 161 1.11 -12.17 -25.06
C MET A 161 2.23 -11.88 -26.04
N GLN A 162 3.10 -10.95 -25.69
CA GLN A 162 4.29 -10.59 -26.47
C GLN A 162 5.53 -10.83 -25.64
N ALA A 163 6.57 -11.36 -26.28
CA ALA A 163 7.87 -11.52 -25.66
C ALA A 163 8.46 -10.14 -25.33
N VAL A 164 8.93 -9.96 -24.10
CA VAL A 164 9.58 -8.74 -23.62
C VAL A 164 10.90 -9.08 -22.93
N ASP A 165 11.90 -8.23 -23.11
CA ASP A 165 13.10 -8.27 -22.28
C ASP A 165 13.18 -7.00 -21.43
N ILE A 166 12.74 -7.12 -20.20
CA ILE A 166 12.79 -6.05 -19.19
C ILE A 166 13.81 -6.34 -18.09
N GLY A 167 14.68 -7.31 -18.32
CA GLY A 167 15.79 -7.67 -17.44
C GLY A 167 15.36 -8.40 -16.16
N TYR A 168 15.88 -7.96 -15.02
CA TYR A 168 15.69 -8.59 -13.71
C TYR A 168 14.38 -8.12 -13.03
N VAL A 169 13.28 -8.27 -13.74
CA VAL A 169 11.93 -8.00 -13.22
C VAL A 169 11.21 -9.32 -12.98
N GLY A 170 10.60 -9.47 -11.83
CA GLY A 170 9.98 -10.72 -11.40
C GLY A 170 8.49 -10.59 -11.13
N ASP A 171 7.80 -11.72 -11.35
CA ASP A 171 6.43 -11.96 -10.95
C ASP A 171 6.40 -13.04 -9.86
N PRO A 172 5.61 -12.87 -8.76
CA PRO A 172 5.53 -13.84 -7.67
C PRO A 172 5.16 -15.24 -8.17
N ALA A 173 5.94 -16.24 -7.79
CA ALA A 173 5.67 -17.65 -8.11
C ALA A 173 5.33 -18.48 -6.87
N GLU A 174 6.10 -18.32 -5.79
CA GLU A 174 5.89 -19.02 -4.52
C GLU A 174 6.11 -18.06 -3.36
N ILE A 175 5.29 -18.20 -2.31
CA ILE A 175 5.42 -17.41 -1.09
C ILE A 175 5.46 -18.33 0.11
N ASN A 176 6.53 -18.22 0.89
CA ASN A 176 6.69 -18.84 2.19
C ASN A 176 6.50 -17.81 3.30
N PRO A 177 5.31 -17.66 3.88
CA PRO A 177 5.02 -16.59 4.82
C PRO A 177 5.64 -16.84 6.22
N HIS A 178 6.30 -17.95 6.46
CA HIS A 178 6.74 -18.39 7.78
C HIS A 178 7.53 -17.32 8.54
N ILE A 179 8.49 -16.64 7.88
CA ILE A 179 9.27 -15.58 8.55
C ILE A 179 8.38 -14.40 8.98
N VAL A 180 7.39 -14.05 8.17
CA VAL A 180 6.44 -12.96 8.48
C VAL A 180 5.54 -13.36 9.65
N GLU A 181 5.09 -14.62 9.70
CA GLU A 181 4.29 -15.17 10.81
C GLU A 181 5.08 -15.15 12.13
N VAL A 182 6.36 -15.58 12.11
CA VAL A 182 7.25 -15.54 13.27
C VAL A 182 7.45 -14.12 13.79
N ILE A 183 7.75 -13.18 12.90
CA ILE A 183 7.93 -11.76 13.26
C ILE A 183 6.63 -11.20 13.86
N SER A 184 5.49 -11.41 13.22
CA SER A 184 4.20 -10.91 13.68
C SER A 184 3.78 -11.47 15.04
N ALA A 185 4.08 -12.76 15.30
CA ALA A 185 3.83 -13.42 16.57
C ALA A 185 4.71 -12.89 17.71
N SER A 186 5.87 -12.31 17.39
CA SER A 186 6.82 -11.73 18.36
C SER A 186 6.53 -10.29 18.75
N ASP A 187 5.33 -9.76 18.46
CA ASP A 187 4.95 -8.36 18.68
C ASP A 187 5.80 -7.35 17.91
N VAL A 188 6.38 -7.77 16.80
CA VAL A 188 7.19 -6.95 15.90
C VAL A 188 6.44 -6.73 14.59
N ILE A 189 6.58 -5.55 14.02
CA ILE A 189 5.95 -5.15 12.76
C ILE A 189 6.91 -5.44 11.60
N PRO A 190 6.58 -6.36 10.68
CA PRO A 190 7.41 -6.59 9.50
C PRO A 190 7.23 -5.48 8.46
N VAL A 191 8.36 -4.94 7.98
CA VAL A 191 8.43 -3.97 6.88
C VAL A 191 9.19 -4.64 5.74
N ILE A 192 8.56 -4.80 4.58
CA ILE A 192 9.04 -5.68 3.51
C ILE A 192 9.36 -4.87 2.26
N ALA A 193 10.60 -5.01 1.79
CA ALA A 193 11.03 -4.49 0.50
C ALA A 193 10.67 -5.49 -0.62
N PRO A 194 10.08 -5.05 -1.75
CA PRO A 194 9.62 -5.92 -2.81
C PRO A 194 10.78 -6.35 -3.75
N VAL A 195 11.79 -6.97 -3.17
CA VAL A 195 12.93 -7.59 -3.85
C VAL A 195 12.85 -9.09 -3.56
N ALA A 196 12.77 -9.89 -4.60
CA ALA A 196 12.64 -11.34 -4.51
C ALA A 196 13.87 -12.05 -5.09
N ILE A 197 13.87 -13.38 -5.00
CA ILE A 197 14.91 -14.23 -5.58
C ILE A 197 14.27 -15.19 -6.59
N SER A 198 14.97 -15.46 -7.70
CA SER A 198 14.59 -16.56 -8.61
C SER A 198 15.05 -17.90 -8.03
N ARG A 199 14.58 -19.02 -8.62
CA ARG A 199 15.06 -20.36 -8.25
C ARG A 199 16.55 -20.56 -8.53
N GLU A 200 17.09 -19.81 -9.49
CA GLU A 200 18.51 -19.81 -9.88
C GLU A 200 19.37 -18.91 -8.98
N GLY A 201 18.76 -18.20 -8.03
CA GLY A 201 19.46 -17.32 -7.11
C GLY A 201 19.63 -15.88 -7.59
N GLU A 202 18.96 -15.48 -8.68
CA GLU A 202 19.02 -14.11 -9.19
C GLU A 202 18.10 -13.19 -8.40
N THR A 203 18.58 -11.98 -8.09
CA THR A 203 17.76 -10.91 -7.50
C THR A 203 16.78 -10.39 -8.56
N LEU A 204 15.49 -10.30 -8.20
CA LEU A 204 14.44 -9.78 -9.05
C LEU A 204 13.71 -8.61 -8.38
N ASN A 205 13.53 -7.54 -9.15
CA ASN A 205 12.69 -6.40 -8.78
C ASN A 205 11.22 -6.77 -9.00
N VAL A 206 10.41 -6.74 -7.96
CA VAL A 206 8.97 -7.05 -8.04
C VAL A 206 8.17 -5.76 -7.85
N ASN A 207 7.09 -5.59 -8.61
CA ASN A 207 6.17 -4.48 -8.38
C ASN A 207 5.58 -4.56 -6.97
N ALA A 208 5.56 -3.44 -6.23
CA ALA A 208 5.15 -3.43 -4.83
C ALA A 208 3.67 -3.77 -4.62
N ASP A 209 2.79 -3.37 -5.57
CA ASP A 209 1.36 -3.72 -5.50
C ASP A 209 1.20 -5.23 -5.73
N THR A 210 1.90 -5.80 -6.71
CA THR A 210 1.90 -7.24 -7.01
C THR A 210 2.46 -8.05 -5.85
N PHE A 211 3.59 -7.60 -5.25
CA PHE A 211 4.18 -8.25 -4.08
C PHE A 211 3.21 -8.26 -2.89
N ALA A 212 2.62 -7.10 -2.57
CA ALA A 212 1.67 -6.96 -1.46
C ALA A 212 0.40 -7.80 -1.69
N SER A 213 -0.10 -7.84 -2.92
CA SER A 213 -1.25 -8.63 -3.34
C SER A 213 -1.03 -10.13 -3.14
N ALA A 214 0.10 -10.64 -3.64
CA ALA A 214 0.46 -12.04 -3.52
C ALA A 214 0.67 -12.46 -2.05
N LEU A 215 1.35 -11.60 -1.26
CA LEU A 215 1.54 -11.84 0.18
C LEU A 215 0.20 -11.83 0.93
N ALA A 216 -0.66 -10.85 0.68
CA ALA A 216 -1.97 -10.74 1.31
C ALA A 216 -2.85 -11.97 1.03
N ALA A 217 -2.86 -12.42 -0.22
CA ALA A 217 -3.58 -13.63 -0.63
C ALA A 217 -3.04 -14.87 0.08
N ARG A 218 -1.71 -15.06 0.11
CA ARG A 218 -1.07 -16.21 0.77
C ARG A 218 -1.33 -16.26 2.27
N MET A 219 -1.36 -15.10 2.93
CA MET A 219 -1.65 -14.96 4.36
C MET A 219 -3.15 -14.92 4.68
N LYS A 220 -4.02 -14.95 3.68
CA LYS A 220 -5.48 -14.78 3.83
C LYS A 220 -5.81 -13.54 4.67
N ALA A 221 -5.17 -12.42 4.31
CA ALA A 221 -5.32 -11.18 5.06
C ALA A 221 -6.78 -10.72 5.14
N LYS A 222 -7.17 -10.14 6.26
CA LYS A 222 -8.49 -9.51 6.44
C LYS A 222 -8.68 -8.33 5.51
N ARG A 223 -7.59 -7.57 5.30
CA ARG A 223 -7.53 -6.41 4.39
C ARG A 223 -6.18 -6.33 3.71
N LEU A 224 -6.22 -5.89 2.46
CA LEU A 224 -5.10 -5.28 1.76
C LEU A 224 -5.43 -3.81 1.55
N LEU A 225 -4.60 -2.91 2.06
CA LEU A 225 -4.73 -1.47 1.84
C LEU A 225 -3.67 -1.04 0.81
N LEU A 226 -4.11 -0.50 -0.32
CA LEU A 226 -3.25 0.04 -1.38
C LEU A 226 -3.23 1.57 -1.25
N LEU A 227 -2.20 2.11 -0.60
CA LEU A 227 -1.98 3.55 -0.54
C LEU A 227 -1.43 4.04 -1.88
N THR A 228 -2.13 4.99 -2.48
CA THR A 228 -1.90 5.49 -3.84
C THR A 228 -2.15 7.00 -3.89
N ASP A 229 -1.99 7.61 -5.04
CA ASP A 229 -2.19 9.06 -5.27
C ASP A 229 -3.61 9.37 -5.79
N VAL A 230 -4.55 8.45 -5.65
CA VAL A 230 -5.95 8.64 -6.03
C VAL A 230 -6.88 8.30 -4.87
N ALA A 231 -8.00 9.01 -4.75
CA ALA A 231 -8.97 8.82 -3.66
C ALA A 231 -9.63 7.43 -3.67
N GLY A 232 -9.72 6.79 -4.83
CA GLY A 232 -10.42 5.54 -5.07
C GLY A 232 -11.17 5.60 -6.40
N VAL A 233 -12.21 4.80 -6.55
CA VAL A 233 -13.09 4.80 -7.72
C VAL A 233 -14.12 5.93 -7.59
N LEU A 234 -14.26 6.72 -8.65
CA LEU A 234 -15.29 7.76 -8.72
C LEU A 234 -16.45 7.31 -9.61
N ASP A 235 -17.67 7.69 -9.24
CA ASP A 235 -18.85 7.52 -10.07
C ASP A 235 -18.88 8.55 -11.23
N LYS A 236 -19.89 8.45 -12.11
CA LYS A 236 -20.08 9.41 -13.23
C LYS A 236 -20.28 10.85 -12.75
N GLY A 237 -20.63 11.07 -11.50
CA GLY A 237 -20.79 12.38 -10.87
C GLY A 237 -19.55 12.88 -10.14
N GLY A 238 -18.43 12.15 -10.21
CA GLY A 238 -17.18 12.47 -9.51
C GLY A 238 -17.18 12.19 -8.01
N ARG A 239 -18.17 11.45 -7.49
CA ARG A 239 -18.25 11.09 -6.08
C ARG A 239 -17.54 9.76 -5.83
N LEU A 240 -16.85 9.68 -4.69
CA LEU A 240 -16.17 8.45 -4.28
C LEU A 240 -17.17 7.31 -4.08
N VAL A 241 -16.90 6.17 -4.72
CA VAL A 241 -17.60 4.91 -4.50
C VAL A 241 -16.94 4.20 -3.34
N GLN A 242 -17.54 4.22 -2.17
CA GLN A 242 -16.95 3.68 -0.95
C GLN A 242 -16.80 2.15 -0.97
N GLN A 243 -17.69 1.45 -1.67
CA GLN A 243 -17.64 -0.01 -1.74
C GLN A 243 -18.13 -0.51 -3.10
N LEU A 244 -17.46 -1.56 -3.58
CA LEU A 244 -17.81 -2.31 -4.78
C LEU A 244 -17.77 -3.80 -4.50
N THR A 245 -18.78 -4.52 -4.95
CA THR A 245 -18.66 -5.96 -5.16
C THR A 245 -17.84 -6.23 -6.44
N ILE A 246 -17.34 -7.47 -6.59
CA ILE A 246 -16.64 -7.90 -7.81
C ILE A 246 -17.53 -7.67 -9.05
N GLU A 247 -18.82 -8.00 -8.95
CA GLU A 247 -19.76 -7.86 -10.06
C GLU A 247 -19.99 -6.39 -10.43
N GLU A 248 -20.13 -5.52 -9.43
CA GLU A 248 -20.27 -4.07 -9.65
C GLU A 248 -19.01 -3.48 -10.27
N ALA A 249 -17.83 -3.86 -9.79
CA ALA A 249 -16.57 -3.42 -10.34
C ALA A 249 -16.42 -3.82 -11.81
N ARG A 250 -16.68 -5.08 -12.16
CA ARG A 250 -16.68 -5.56 -13.55
C ARG A 250 -17.73 -4.87 -14.42
N ARG A 251 -18.91 -4.57 -13.87
CA ARG A 251 -19.93 -3.80 -14.58
C ARG A 251 -19.46 -2.39 -14.87
N MET A 252 -18.90 -1.68 -13.87
CA MET A 252 -18.42 -0.31 -14.04
C MET A 252 -17.25 -0.21 -15.04
N ILE A 253 -16.42 -1.25 -15.18
CA ILE A 253 -15.39 -1.35 -16.23
C ILE A 253 -16.09 -1.44 -17.60
N ARG A 254 -17.05 -2.36 -17.78
CA ARG A 254 -17.77 -2.50 -19.06
C ARG A 254 -18.56 -1.26 -19.46
N GLU A 255 -19.10 -0.52 -18.50
CA GLU A 255 -19.83 0.73 -18.73
C GLU A 255 -18.90 1.95 -18.94
N GLY A 256 -17.59 1.78 -18.89
CA GLY A 256 -16.59 2.84 -19.07
C GLY A 256 -16.53 3.86 -17.91
N VAL A 257 -17.14 3.55 -16.76
CA VAL A 257 -17.07 4.38 -15.54
C VAL A 257 -15.68 4.26 -14.95
N ILE A 258 -15.18 3.01 -14.84
CA ILE A 258 -13.79 2.74 -14.52
C ILE A 258 -13.03 2.66 -15.84
N SER A 259 -12.02 3.51 -16.01
CA SER A 259 -11.27 3.66 -17.27
C SER A 259 -9.78 3.88 -17.05
N GLY A 260 -9.00 3.79 -18.13
CA GLY A 260 -7.56 4.08 -18.11
C GLY A 260 -6.78 3.27 -17.09
N GLY A 261 -5.86 3.91 -16.39
CA GLY A 261 -4.99 3.25 -15.39
C GLY A 261 -5.70 2.71 -14.16
N MET A 262 -7.00 3.00 -13.97
CA MET A 262 -7.77 2.42 -12.87
C MET A 262 -8.24 0.99 -13.19
N ILE A 263 -8.39 0.62 -14.48
CA ILE A 263 -8.81 -0.74 -14.88
C ILE A 263 -7.85 -1.79 -14.31
N PRO A 264 -6.54 -1.80 -14.63
CA PRO A 264 -5.64 -2.83 -14.12
C PRO A 264 -5.54 -2.83 -12.60
N LYS A 265 -5.72 -1.67 -11.95
CA LYS A 265 -5.73 -1.59 -10.49
C LYS A 265 -6.95 -2.29 -9.89
N ILE A 266 -8.14 -2.11 -10.46
CA ILE A 266 -9.36 -2.77 -9.99
C ILE A 266 -9.34 -4.26 -10.33
N GLU A 267 -8.86 -4.65 -11.50
CA GLU A 267 -8.69 -6.06 -11.87
C GLU A 267 -7.76 -6.77 -10.88
N GLY A 268 -6.61 -6.16 -10.54
CA GLY A 268 -5.73 -6.69 -9.50
C GLY A 268 -6.42 -6.79 -8.13
N CYS A 269 -7.27 -5.83 -7.74
CA CYS A 269 -8.06 -5.93 -6.51
C CYS A 269 -9.04 -7.11 -6.56
N ILE A 270 -9.72 -7.32 -7.69
CA ILE A 270 -10.64 -8.45 -7.89
C ILE A 270 -9.90 -9.78 -7.73
N GLU A 271 -8.76 -9.95 -8.41
CA GLU A 271 -7.93 -11.16 -8.33
C GLU A 271 -7.53 -11.48 -6.88
N VAL A 272 -7.11 -10.48 -6.12
CA VAL A 272 -6.71 -10.64 -4.72
C VAL A 272 -7.90 -11.07 -3.85
N VAL A 273 -9.09 -10.52 -4.08
CA VAL A 273 -10.32 -10.92 -3.38
C VAL A 273 -10.73 -12.34 -3.78
N GLU A 274 -10.61 -12.71 -5.06
CA GLU A 274 -10.85 -14.07 -5.56
C GLU A 274 -9.85 -15.07 -4.99
N ALA A 275 -8.61 -14.66 -4.74
CA ALA A 275 -7.58 -15.46 -4.08
C ALA A 275 -7.78 -15.64 -2.57
N GLY A 276 -8.79 -14.97 -1.95
CA GLY A 276 -9.20 -15.24 -0.57
C GLY A 276 -8.98 -14.12 0.44
N VAL A 277 -8.49 -12.95 0.04
CA VAL A 277 -8.49 -11.75 0.88
C VAL A 277 -9.94 -11.27 1.06
N GLU A 278 -10.36 -10.91 2.27
CA GLU A 278 -11.75 -10.52 2.53
C GLU A 278 -12.12 -9.20 1.83
N GLY A 279 -11.15 -8.28 1.69
CA GLY A 279 -11.34 -7.05 0.93
C GLY A 279 -10.05 -6.30 0.67
N VAL A 280 -10.00 -5.63 -0.46
CA VAL A 280 -8.91 -4.76 -0.90
C VAL A 280 -9.41 -3.33 -0.94
N VAL A 281 -8.66 -2.39 -0.40
CA VAL A 281 -9.05 -0.97 -0.37
C VAL A 281 -8.02 -0.13 -1.11
N ILE A 282 -8.49 0.70 -2.03
CA ILE A 282 -7.69 1.74 -2.67
C ILE A 282 -7.90 3.04 -1.88
N ILE A 283 -6.80 3.63 -1.38
CA ILE A 283 -6.83 4.79 -0.48
C ILE A 283 -5.86 5.87 -0.96
N ASP A 284 -6.26 7.13 -0.83
CA ASP A 284 -5.33 8.25 -1.03
C ASP A 284 -4.33 8.34 0.13
N GLY A 285 -3.10 7.95 -0.14
CA GLY A 285 -2.01 8.02 0.84
C GLY A 285 -1.56 9.44 1.20
N ARG A 286 -2.06 10.48 0.51
CA ARG A 286 -1.79 11.89 0.82
C ARG A 286 -2.69 12.43 1.93
N VAL A 287 -3.69 11.67 2.35
CA VAL A 287 -4.54 12.01 3.49
C VAL A 287 -3.84 11.52 4.77
N ALA A 288 -3.55 12.42 5.70
CA ALA A 288 -2.97 12.05 6.97
C ALA A 288 -3.90 11.09 7.73
N HIS A 289 -3.33 10.09 8.39
CA HIS A 289 -4.07 9.06 9.13
C HIS A 289 -5.07 8.26 8.28
N CYS A 290 -4.86 8.15 6.95
CA CYS A 290 -5.76 7.47 6.04
C CYS A 290 -6.00 6.00 6.41
N VAL A 291 -5.02 5.32 7.01
CA VAL A 291 -5.13 3.94 7.44
C VAL A 291 -6.11 3.80 8.62
N LEU A 292 -6.02 4.68 9.60
CA LEU A 292 -6.96 4.71 10.74
C LEU A 292 -8.36 5.10 10.30
N LEU A 293 -8.48 6.14 9.47
CA LEU A 293 -9.75 6.57 8.92
C LEU A 293 -10.47 5.44 8.18
N GLU A 294 -9.72 4.63 7.42
CA GLU A 294 -10.31 3.50 6.69
C GLU A 294 -10.75 2.36 7.60
N LEU A 295 -9.93 1.99 8.57
CA LEU A 295 -10.17 0.78 9.37
C LEU A 295 -11.05 1.04 10.60
N PHE A 296 -10.95 2.22 11.21
CA PHE A 296 -11.53 2.52 12.52
C PHE A 296 -12.65 3.56 12.47
N THR A 297 -13.17 3.88 11.27
CA THR A 297 -14.39 4.69 11.13
C THR A 297 -15.48 3.92 10.37
N GLU A 298 -16.71 4.41 10.49
CA GLU A 298 -17.89 3.73 9.94
C GLU A 298 -17.85 3.62 8.41
N HIS A 299 -17.41 4.67 7.73
CA HIS A 299 -17.53 4.78 6.27
C HIS A 299 -16.22 4.55 5.52
N GLY A 300 -15.07 4.63 6.22
CA GLY A 300 -13.76 4.62 5.55
C GLY A 300 -13.53 5.87 4.69
N VAL A 301 -12.40 5.91 3.99
CA VAL A 301 -12.00 7.04 3.14
C VAL A 301 -11.59 6.62 1.72
N GLY A 302 -11.58 5.31 1.45
CA GLY A 302 -11.19 4.72 0.17
C GLY A 302 -12.33 4.00 -0.55
N THR A 303 -11.97 3.21 -1.55
CA THR A 303 -12.87 2.28 -2.23
C THR A 303 -12.54 0.85 -1.82
N LEU A 304 -13.42 0.21 -1.10
CA LEU A 304 -13.34 -1.21 -0.74
C LEU A 304 -13.88 -2.07 -1.90
N VAL A 305 -13.07 -3.00 -2.39
CA VAL A 305 -13.48 -4.09 -3.28
C VAL A 305 -13.59 -5.37 -2.45
N ALA A 306 -14.76 -6.03 -2.45
CA ALA A 306 -15.02 -7.23 -1.68
C ALA A 306 -15.99 -8.18 -2.40
N ARG A 307 -16.07 -9.46 -1.98
CA ARG A 307 -17.02 -10.43 -2.58
C ARG A 307 -18.48 -10.06 -2.36
N LYS A 308 -18.81 -9.51 -1.19
CA LYS A 308 -20.17 -9.15 -0.79
C LYS A 308 -20.20 -7.72 -0.25
N ALA A 309 -21.29 -7.02 -0.50
CA ALA A 309 -21.52 -5.75 0.14
C ALA A 309 -21.51 -5.91 1.68
N LYS A 310 -20.93 -4.93 2.38
CA LYS A 310 -21.02 -4.83 3.83
C LYS A 310 -22.51 -4.68 4.17
N LYS A 311 -23.05 -5.55 4.98
CA LYS A 311 -24.40 -5.30 5.52
C LYS A 311 -24.28 -4.08 6.43
N SER A 312 -25.03 -3.03 6.09
CA SER A 312 -25.22 -1.83 6.93
C SER A 312 -25.73 -2.21 8.30
#